data_74427cf67670a910a7b4a058a98ae3db
#
_entry.id   74427cf67670a910a7b4a058a98ae3db
#
_cell.length_a   1.000
_cell.length_b   1.000
_cell.length_c   1.000
_cell.angle_alpha   90.00
_cell.angle_beta   90.00
_cell.angle_gamma   90.00
#
_symmetry.space_group_name_H-M   'P 1'
#
loop_
_entity.id
_entity.type
_entity.pdbx_description
1 polymer ?
#
loop_
_entity_poly.entity_id
_entity_poly.type
_entity_poly.pdbx_seq_one_letter_code
_entity_poly.pdbx_strand_id
1 'polypeptide(L)'
;MQKVIILSGPSGVGKNTLGDFLLQQFPELSYSVSATSRSLRKGEQHGVDYHFMNNEDFEAKIREDELLEWQEVYEGMYYGTMKSELDRINELNKFPLLVVDVFGAINVMKNLKFKPLSIF
;
A
#
# COMPACT_ATOMS: atom_id res chain seq x y z
N MET A 1 3.01 19.50 -3.92
CA MET A 1 3.89 18.65 -3.12
C MET A 1 3.09 17.46 -2.59
N GLN A 2 3.55 16.25 -2.89
CA GLN A 2 2.90 15.04 -2.40
C GLN A 2 3.14 14.84 -0.92
N LYS A 3 2.07 14.51 -0.19
CA LYS A 3 2.17 14.06 1.19
C LYS A 3 1.68 12.62 1.26
N VAL A 4 2.38 11.80 2.01
CA VAL A 4 2.03 10.39 2.20
C VAL A 4 1.99 10.12 3.69
N ILE A 5 0.93 9.46 4.14
CA ILE A 5 0.80 9.04 5.53
C ILE A 5 0.99 7.54 5.57
N ILE A 6 1.91 7.09 6.41
CA ILE A 6 2.21 5.67 6.59
C ILE A 6 1.76 5.25 7.98
N LEU A 7 0.85 4.30 8.02
CA LEU A 7 0.39 3.67 9.25
C LEU A 7 1.01 2.27 9.31
N SER A 8 1.88 2.05 10.28
CA SER A 8 2.62 0.81 10.36
C SER A 8 2.50 0.18 11.74
N GLY A 9 2.78 -1.11 11.81
CA GLY A 9 2.75 -1.90 13.02
C GLY A 9 2.59 -3.37 12.68
N PRO A 10 2.81 -4.26 13.65
CA PRO A 10 2.61 -5.68 13.41
C PRO A 10 1.12 -6.00 13.20
N SER A 11 0.84 -7.12 12.53
CA SER A 11 -0.52 -7.60 12.34
C SER A 11 -1.23 -7.76 13.68
N GLY A 12 -2.52 -7.42 13.72
CA GLY A 12 -3.35 -7.60 14.92
C GLY A 12 -3.30 -6.46 15.92
N VAL A 13 -2.61 -5.36 15.63
CA VAL A 13 -2.60 -4.19 16.54
C VAL A 13 -3.66 -3.13 16.18
N GLY A 14 -4.62 -3.48 15.31
CA GLY A 14 -5.73 -2.59 14.99
C GLY A 14 -5.41 -1.54 13.94
N LYS A 15 -4.43 -1.78 13.06
CA LYS A 15 -4.08 -0.83 11.99
C LYS A 15 -5.28 -0.48 11.12
N ASN A 16 -6.06 -1.48 10.70
CA ASN A 16 -7.20 -1.24 9.82
C ASN A 16 -8.28 -0.43 10.52
N THR A 17 -8.52 -0.68 11.82
CA THR A 17 -9.48 0.09 12.60
C THR A 17 -9.08 1.55 12.70
N LEU A 18 -7.80 1.81 12.98
CA LEU A 18 -7.29 3.17 13.04
C LEU A 18 -7.32 3.84 11.67
N GLY A 19 -6.96 3.10 10.61
CA GLY A 19 -7.04 3.61 9.25
C GLY A 19 -8.44 4.02 8.86
N ASP A 20 -9.44 3.19 9.14
CA ASP A 20 -10.85 3.50 8.89
C ASP A 20 -11.31 4.73 9.65
N PHE A 21 -10.88 4.87 10.89
CA PHE A 21 -11.18 6.05 11.70
C PHE A 21 -10.59 7.31 11.06
N LEU A 22 -9.33 7.26 10.64
CA LEU A 22 -8.66 8.39 10.00
C LEU A 22 -9.36 8.80 8.70
N LEU A 23 -9.79 7.84 7.89
CA LEU A 23 -10.52 8.14 6.66
C LEU A 23 -11.84 8.84 6.93
N GLN A 24 -12.54 8.45 8.00
CA GLN A 24 -13.79 9.10 8.40
C GLN A 24 -13.58 10.52 8.89
N GLN A 25 -12.49 10.77 9.62
CA GLN A 25 -12.20 12.08 10.19
C GLN A 25 -11.58 13.04 9.18
N PHE A 26 -10.84 12.51 8.20
CA PHE A 26 -10.09 13.31 7.25
C PHE A 26 -10.45 12.91 5.82
N PRO A 27 -11.46 13.58 5.22
CA PRO A 27 -11.91 13.22 3.86
C PRO A 27 -10.84 13.48 2.78
N GLU A 28 -9.78 14.22 3.10
CA GLU A 28 -8.65 14.42 2.21
C GLU A 28 -7.72 13.22 2.10
N LEU A 29 -7.94 12.16 2.90
CA LEU A 29 -7.16 10.93 2.83
C LEU A 29 -7.84 9.89 1.94
N SER A 30 -7.04 9.05 1.29
CA SER A 30 -7.53 7.90 0.55
C SER A 30 -6.57 6.73 0.74
N TYR A 31 -7.11 5.53 0.90
CA TYR A 31 -6.28 4.32 1.00
C TYR A 31 -5.51 4.08 -0.29
N SER A 32 -4.23 3.77 -0.12
CA SER A 32 -3.45 3.13 -1.16
C SER A 32 -3.79 1.65 -1.16
N VAL A 33 -4.30 1.14 -2.29
CA VAL A 33 -4.68 -0.26 -2.43
C VAL A 33 -3.43 -1.06 -2.77
N SER A 34 -3.05 -1.99 -1.90
CA SER A 34 -1.85 -2.82 -2.10
C SER A 34 -2.05 -3.83 -3.22
N ALA A 35 -0.94 -4.25 -3.83
CA ALA A 35 -0.93 -5.31 -4.84
C ALA A 35 -0.52 -6.63 -4.20
N THR A 36 -1.05 -7.73 -4.72
CA THR A 36 -0.68 -9.07 -4.27
C THR A 36 -0.78 -10.07 -5.40
N SER A 37 0.04 -11.11 -5.32
CA SER A 37 -0.04 -12.24 -6.24
C SER A 37 -0.85 -13.42 -5.68
N ARG A 38 -1.36 -13.31 -4.45
CA ARG A 38 -2.25 -14.34 -3.94
C ARG A 38 -3.63 -14.24 -4.62
N SER A 39 -4.32 -15.37 -4.68
CA SER A 39 -5.65 -15.42 -5.28
C SER A 39 -6.69 -14.71 -4.42
N LEU A 40 -7.76 -14.22 -5.06
CA LEU A 40 -8.90 -13.65 -4.36
C LEU A 40 -9.50 -14.68 -3.39
N ARG A 41 -9.90 -14.19 -2.23
CA ARG A 41 -10.68 -14.96 -1.26
C ARG A 41 -12.14 -14.53 -1.36
N LYS A 42 -13.02 -15.36 -0.81
CA LYS A 42 -14.46 -15.06 -0.79
C LYS A 42 -14.70 -13.68 -0.15
N GLY A 43 -15.49 -12.87 -0.83
CA GLY A 43 -15.83 -11.53 -0.35
C GLY A 43 -14.86 -10.44 -0.72
N GLU A 44 -13.72 -10.78 -1.32
CA GLU A 44 -12.74 -9.79 -1.76
C GLU A 44 -13.02 -9.30 -3.18
N GLN A 45 -12.63 -8.07 -3.45
CA GLN A 45 -12.81 -7.44 -4.76
C GLN A 45 -11.50 -6.88 -5.26
N HIS A 46 -11.20 -7.16 -6.54
CA HIS A 46 -10.04 -6.58 -7.21
C HIS A 46 -10.18 -5.05 -7.29
N GLY A 47 -9.10 -4.36 -6.96
CA GLY A 47 -9.08 -2.90 -6.98
C GLY A 47 -9.66 -2.23 -5.73
N VAL A 48 -10.21 -3.02 -4.81
CA VAL A 48 -10.77 -2.53 -3.55
C VAL A 48 -9.98 -3.08 -2.37
N ASP A 49 -9.92 -4.40 -2.23
CA ASP A 49 -9.15 -5.03 -1.15
C ASP A 49 -7.67 -5.10 -1.52
N TYR A 50 -7.40 -5.51 -2.75
CA TYR A 50 -6.07 -5.57 -3.35
C TYR A 50 -6.17 -5.37 -4.85
N HIS A 51 -5.05 -5.00 -5.46
CA HIS A 51 -4.86 -5.21 -6.90
C HIS A 51 -4.31 -6.62 -7.05
N PHE A 52 -5.16 -7.56 -7.44
CA PHE A 52 -4.78 -8.97 -7.61
C PHE A 52 -4.18 -9.19 -8.99
N MET A 53 -3.06 -9.88 -9.03
CA MET A 53 -2.37 -10.20 -10.28
C MET A 53 -1.64 -11.53 -10.12
N ASN A 54 -1.25 -12.15 -11.23
CA ASN A 54 -0.46 -13.38 -11.14
C ASN A 54 1.01 -13.05 -10.83
N ASN A 55 1.79 -14.10 -10.54
CA ASN A 55 3.21 -13.92 -10.18
C ASN A 55 4.01 -13.29 -11.32
N GLU A 56 3.73 -13.66 -12.56
CA GLU A 56 4.46 -13.11 -13.72
C GLU A 56 4.26 -11.60 -13.82
N ASP A 57 3.03 -11.13 -13.64
CA ASP A 57 2.72 -9.70 -13.70
C ASP A 57 3.34 -8.95 -12.53
N PHE A 58 3.32 -9.55 -11.34
CA PHE A 58 3.95 -8.92 -10.18
C PHE A 58 5.47 -8.81 -10.36
N GLU A 59 6.09 -9.89 -10.84
CA GLU A 59 7.54 -9.88 -11.10
C GLU A 59 7.92 -8.91 -12.20
N ALA A 60 7.06 -8.72 -13.21
CA ALA A 60 7.28 -7.71 -14.23
C ALA A 60 7.29 -6.30 -13.63
N LYS A 61 6.40 -6.03 -12.69
CA LYS A 61 6.37 -4.73 -12.00
C LYS A 61 7.63 -4.49 -11.16
N ILE A 62 8.18 -5.54 -10.56
CA ILE A 62 9.45 -5.45 -9.85
C ILE A 62 10.57 -5.05 -10.81
N ARG A 63 10.67 -5.76 -11.95
CA ARG A 63 11.71 -5.50 -12.96
C ARG A 63 11.62 -4.09 -13.55
N GLU A 64 10.41 -3.58 -13.70
CA GLU A 64 10.17 -2.26 -14.29
C GLU A 64 10.18 -1.12 -13.27
N ASP A 65 10.52 -1.43 -12.02
CA ASP A 65 10.60 -0.47 -10.91
C ASP A 65 9.29 0.30 -10.70
N GLU A 66 8.17 -0.41 -10.78
CA GLU A 66 6.84 0.17 -10.62
C GLU A 66 6.31 0.09 -9.18
N LEU A 67 7.10 -0.47 -8.26
CA LEU A 67 6.71 -0.66 -6.86
C LEU A 67 7.54 0.23 -5.94
N LEU A 68 6.88 0.87 -4.98
CA LEU A 68 7.55 1.60 -3.90
C LEU A 68 8.21 0.64 -2.91
N GLU A 69 7.57 -0.47 -2.66
CA GLU A 69 8.08 -1.54 -1.81
C GLU A 69 7.39 -2.83 -2.20
N TRP A 70 8.03 -3.94 -1.91
CA TRP A 70 7.43 -5.26 -2.09
C TRP A 70 8.14 -6.28 -1.21
N GLN A 71 7.42 -7.35 -0.89
CA GLN A 71 7.94 -8.45 -0.09
C GLN A 71 7.42 -9.76 -0.65
N GLU A 72 8.26 -10.78 -0.62
CA GLU A 72 7.83 -12.16 -0.84
C GLU A 72 7.59 -12.78 0.53
N VAL A 73 6.31 -12.98 0.88
CA VAL A 73 5.93 -13.48 2.21
C VAL A 73 6.07 -14.99 2.28
N TYR A 74 5.62 -15.66 1.22
CA TYR A 74 5.83 -17.09 1.01
C TYR A 74 6.35 -17.27 -0.40
N GLU A 75 6.95 -18.43 -0.69
CA GLU A 75 7.45 -18.71 -2.03
C GLU A 75 6.35 -18.47 -3.08
N GLY A 76 6.60 -17.56 -3.98
CA GLY A 76 5.66 -17.18 -5.03
C GLY A 76 4.47 -16.38 -4.56
N MET A 77 4.49 -15.82 -3.36
CA MET A 77 3.41 -14.97 -2.86
C MET A 77 3.94 -13.59 -2.49
N TYR A 78 3.61 -12.61 -3.29
CA TYR A 78 4.11 -11.24 -3.16
C TYR A 78 3.04 -10.30 -2.63
N TYR A 79 3.50 -9.26 -1.93
CA TYR A 79 2.69 -8.10 -1.53
C TYR A 79 3.52 -6.85 -1.79
N GLY A 80 2.87 -5.77 -2.19
CA GLY A 80 3.60 -4.53 -2.42
C GLY A 80 2.70 -3.32 -2.62
N THR A 81 3.35 -2.17 -2.73
CA THR A 81 2.70 -0.88 -2.97
C THR A 81 3.15 -0.35 -4.32
N MET A 82 2.19 -0.15 -5.23
CA MET A 82 2.49 0.37 -6.56
C MET A 82 2.62 1.88 -6.53
N LYS A 83 3.61 2.40 -7.26
CA LYS A 83 3.79 3.85 -7.43
C LYS A 83 2.58 4.49 -8.06
N SER A 84 1.88 3.77 -8.96
CA SER A 84 0.67 4.25 -9.61
C SER A 84 -0.47 4.57 -8.64
N GLU A 85 -0.50 3.93 -7.47
CA GLU A 85 -1.51 4.23 -6.45
C GLU A 85 -1.33 5.63 -5.88
N LEU A 86 -0.08 6.04 -5.67
CA LEU A 86 0.18 7.40 -5.21
C LEU A 86 -0.25 8.42 -6.25
N ASP A 87 0.03 8.14 -7.52
CA ASP A 87 -0.38 9.01 -8.63
C ASP A 87 -1.90 9.11 -8.72
N ARG A 88 -2.61 7.97 -8.62
CA ARG A 88 -4.07 7.93 -8.65
C ARG A 88 -4.67 8.79 -7.55
N ILE A 89 -4.18 8.64 -6.33
CA ILE A 89 -4.71 9.37 -5.18
C ILE A 89 -4.38 10.86 -5.28
N ASN A 90 -3.18 11.18 -5.76
CA ASN A 90 -2.76 12.55 -5.96
C ASN A 90 -3.64 13.27 -7.00
N GLU A 91 -4.03 12.56 -8.05
CA GLU A 91 -4.94 13.10 -9.08
C GLU A 91 -6.33 13.39 -8.53
N LEU A 92 -6.73 12.73 -7.45
CA LEU A 92 -7.98 13.02 -6.74
C LEU A 92 -7.86 14.21 -5.80
N ASN A 93 -6.70 14.86 -5.74
CA ASN A 93 -6.37 15.91 -4.77
C ASN A 93 -6.49 15.43 -3.33
N LYS A 94 -6.10 14.17 -3.10
CA LYS A 94 -6.10 13.55 -1.78
C LYS A 94 -4.70 13.12 -1.41
N PHE A 95 -4.52 12.72 -0.15
CA PHE A 95 -3.26 12.24 0.37
C PHE A 95 -3.32 10.73 0.56
N PRO A 96 -2.33 9.98 0.06
CA PRO A 96 -2.30 8.53 0.24
C PRO A 96 -2.12 8.14 1.70
N LEU A 97 -2.94 7.19 2.17
CA LEU A 97 -2.75 6.50 3.44
C LEU A 97 -2.30 5.07 3.14
N LEU A 98 -1.07 4.75 3.51
CA LEU A 98 -0.50 3.43 3.35
C LEU A 98 -0.58 2.69 4.68
N VAL A 99 -1.19 1.51 4.68
CA VAL A 99 -1.25 0.63 5.85
C VAL A 99 -0.36 -0.57 5.56
N VAL A 100 0.80 -0.60 6.18
CA VAL A 100 1.85 -1.57 5.90
C VAL A 100 2.47 -2.08 7.19
N ASP A 101 3.19 -3.21 7.14
CA ASP A 101 3.98 -3.64 8.29
C ASP A 101 5.23 -2.77 8.44
N VAL A 102 5.99 -3.00 9.50
CA VAL A 102 7.18 -2.19 9.80
C VAL A 102 8.22 -2.27 8.69
N PHE A 103 8.44 -3.46 8.12
CA PHE A 103 9.41 -3.63 7.04
C PHE A 103 8.96 -2.91 5.77
N GLY A 104 7.68 -3.01 5.44
CA GLY A 104 7.10 -2.27 4.32
C GLY A 104 7.24 -0.78 4.50
N ALA A 105 6.99 -0.26 5.70
CA ALA A 105 7.13 1.15 6.01
C ALA A 105 8.58 1.64 5.79
N ILE A 106 9.56 0.88 6.27
CA ILE A 106 10.97 1.22 6.09
C ILE A 106 11.32 1.26 4.58
N ASN A 107 10.87 0.27 3.83
CA ASN A 107 11.15 0.20 2.40
C ASN A 107 10.50 1.35 1.63
N VAL A 108 9.27 1.72 1.97
CA VAL A 108 8.60 2.88 1.36
C VAL A 108 9.39 4.15 1.65
N MET A 109 9.80 4.36 2.90
CA MET A 109 10.56 5.56 3.28
C MET A 109 11.87 5.70 2.53
N LYS A 110 12.55 4.57 2.25
CA LYS A 110 13.80 4.58 1.47
C LYS A 110 13.58 5.02 0.02
N ASN A 111 12.41 4.75 -0.53
CA ASN A 111 12.12 4.99 -1.94
C ASN A 111 11.40 6.31 -2.19
N LEU A 112 10.91 6.96 -1.16
CA LEU A 112 10.28 8.27 -1.30
C LEU A 112 11.35 9.37 -1.36
N LYS A 113 11.10 10.36 -2.21
CA LYS A 113 12.00 11.51 -2.37
C LYS A 113 11.70 12.61 -1.35
N PHE A 114 10.73 12.40 -0.48
CA PHE A 114 10.30 13.35 0.55
C PHE A 114 9.98 12.57 1.81
N LYS A 115 9.92 13.28 2.94
CA LYS A 115 9.68 12.66 4.24
C LYS A 115 8.18 12.50 4.48
N PRO A 116 7.67 11.26 4.66
CA PRO A 116 6.26 11.04 4.97
C PRO A 116 5.97 11.28 6.45
N LEU A 117 4.69 11.42 6.79
CA LEU A 117 4.21 11.32 8.15
C LEU A 117 4.03 9.84 8.49
N SER A 118 4.72 9.37 9.51
CA SER A 118 4.67 7.96 9.91
C SER A 118 4.03 7.83 11.29
N ILE A 119 3.10 6.87 11.42
CA ILE A 119 2.36 6.58 12.66
C ILE A 119 2.58 5.10 13.01
N PHE A 120 3.00 4.86 14.20
CA PHE A 120 3.19 3.50 14.73
C PHE A 120 2.09 3.13 15.70
#